data_038447b8d6cd6f51f674a6181a858aac
#
_entry.id   038447b8d6cd6f51f674a6181a858aac
#
_cell.length_a   1.000
_cell.length_b   1.000
_cell.length_c   1.000
_cell.angle_alpha   90.00
_cell.angle_beta   90.00
_cell.angle_gamma   90.00
#
_symmetry.space_group_name_H-M   'P 1'
#
loop_
_entity.id
_entity.type
_entity.pdbx_description
1 polymer ?
#
loop_
_entity_poly.entity_id
_entity_poly.type
_entity_poly.pdbx_seq_one_letter_code
_entity_poly.pdbx_strand_id
1 'polypeptide(L)'
;MRGKRFKKTANSFMKNVVILICSQLLIKVLGLIYKLVITNIEGFGDTGLGYYSAGYQIYSLLLTLSSIGIPSVISKLVSERIAIGDTKGAQRIFKVAFRFFTTLGLVLSIGLYFGSDFIATNILNVPDVAYVMKVLSPAIVFVAMSAVFRGYFSGQQNMKPTSVSQTLEQFLNCVLSITFVYACIGKDTYIMAAAGNLSTTFAIVLTFIYLFIYYKKRKLDTSKSIESPEKNKTNKQLLKTILGISIPITVSSLISVISGVIDTATVSNCMQIAYSGIESSKEALEQIAMSATGILSKVDTLVSFPLAINLAFSTALVPAISEALAKKDKETASRRLSFSFFASLIIVLPCAIGFISLAQPILSMIYPTASDGAGVFQIASVSMILTALSQTMTGGLYGVNQSKIPAIAAGIGAVIKFILNMILISNPNINIYGASISSFVYQVIVFIICYRVLNSHVNMHIKLKTHIIKPVISAVGMGIIVYMGYNIIHMFLGNTISTLLAICLGAISYVLLILFTKTLSKEDIMMIPYGTKIYSFLVKFKIYKEVKEPLR
;
A
#
# COMPACT_ATOMS: atom_id res chain seq x y z
N MET A 1 21.70 -26.31 -27.19
CA MET A 1 20.33 -26.40 -26.63
C MET A 1 20.13 -25.70 -25.27
N ARG A 2 21.11 -25.65 -24.36
CA ARG A 2 21.02 -24.97 -23.06
C ARG A 2 20.69 -23.45 -23.14
N GLY A 3 21.31 -22.70 -24.04
CA GLY A 3 21.08 -21.24 -24.16
C GLY A 3 19.69 -20.85 -24.65
N LYS A 4 19.03 -21.61 -25.53
CA LYS A 4 17.65 -21.36 -25.97
C LYS A 4 16.62 -21.64 -24.85
N ARG A 5 16.88 -22.65 -24.00
CA ARG A 5 16.03 -22.98 -22.85
C ARG A 5 16.13 -21.89 -21.77
N PHE A 6 17.33 -21.37 -21.50
CA PHE A 6 17.55 -20.27 -20.56
C PHE A 6 16.85 -18.97 -21.01
N LYS A 7 16.96 -18.57 -22.28
CA LYS A 7 16.26 -17.41 -22.83
C LYS A 7 14.73 -17.56 -22.77
N LYS A 8 14.20 -18.77 -23.04
CA LYS A 8 12.75 -19.02 -22.99
C LYS A 8 12.20 -18.98 -21.56
N THR A 9 12.97 -19.44 -20.57
CA THR A 9 12.60 -19.39 -19.14
C THR A 9 12.70 -17.96 -18.59
N ALA A 10 13.73 -17.21 -18.95
CA ALA A 10 13.88 -15.80 -18.56
C ALA A 10 12.77 -14.92 -19.16
N ASN A 11 12.42 -15.10 -20.42
CA ASN A 11 11.30 -14.38 -21.06
C ASN A 11 9.95 -14.73 -20.43
N SER A 12 9.74 -15.99 -20.02
CA SER A 12 8.51 -16.40 -19.32
C SER A 12 8.43 -15.79 -17.93
N PHE A 13 9.54 -15.73 -17.19
CA PHE A 13 9.60 -15.09 -15.86
C PHE A 13 9.32 -13.59 -15.96
N MET A 14 10.01 -12.87 -16.84
CA MET A 14 9.78 -11.44 -17.06
C MET A 14 8.33 -11.13 -17.45
N LYS A 15 7.73 -11.93 -18.32
CA LYS A 15 6.32 -11.80 -18.70
C LYS A 15 5.39 -11.94 -17.49
N ASN A 16 5.64 -12.91 -16.62
CA ASN A 16 4.84 -13.12 -15.40
C ASN A 16 4.98 -11.95 -14.41
N VAL A 17 6.19 -11.41 -14.26
CA VAL A 17 6.45 -10.23 -13.41
C VAL A 17 5.72 -9.00 -13.94
N VAL A 18 5.79 -8.73 -15.24
CA VAL A 18 5.07 -7.60 -15.87
C VAL A 18 3.56 -7.73 -15.68
N ILE A 19 2.98 -8.92 -15.89
CA ILE A 19 1.56 -9.17 -15.67
C ILE A 19 1.17 -8.86 -14.22
N LEU A 20 1.99 -9.26 -13.26
CA LEU A 20 1.73 -8.99 -11.84
C LEU A 20 1.77 -7.49 -11.53
N ILE A 21 2.78 -6.77 -12.03
CA ILE A 21 2.90 -5.30 -11.84
C ILE A 21 1.71 -4.57 -12.45
N CYS A 22 1.35 -4.89 -13.70
CA CYS A 22 0.19 -4.28 -14.35
C CYS A 22 -1.12 -4.56 -13.58
N SER A 23 -1.29 -5.79 -13.06
CA SER A 23 -2.44 -6.13 -12.21
C SER A 23 -2.48 -5.30 -10.94
N GLN A 24 -1.35 -5.11 -10.26
CA GLN A 24 -1.27 -4.31 -9.03
C GLN A 24 -1.60 -2.83 -9.27
N LEU A 25 -1.14 -2.25 -10.38
CA LEU A 25 -1.50 -0.88 -10.76
C LEU A 25 -3.00 -0.76 -11.06
N LEU A 26 -3.56 -1.71 -11.81
CA LEU A 26 -5.00 -1.72 -12.11
C LEU A 26 -5.85 -1.84 -10.84
N ILE A 27 -5.44 -2.68 -9.89
CA ILE A 27 -6.10 -2.83 -8.57
C ILE A 27 -6.12 -1.48 -7.82
N LYS A 28 -5.02 -0.73 -7.83
CA LYS A 28 -4.95 0.58 -7.18
C LYS A 28 -5.86 1.61 -7.84
N VAL A 29 -5.91 1.63 -9.17
CA VAL A 29 -6.80 2.53 -9.93
C VAL A 29 -8.27 2.19 -9.65
N LEU A 30 -8.65 0.92 -9.71
CA LEU A 30 -10.02 0.48 -9.39
C LEU A 30 -10.38 0.80 -7.93
N GLY A 31 -9.43 0.63 -7.00
CA GLY A 31 -9.59 0.98 -5.59
C GLY A 31 -9.85 2.48 -5.36
N LEU A 32 -9.19 3.34 -6.13
CA LEU A 32 -9.44 4.78 -6.11
C LEU A 32 -10.83 5.10 -6.69
N ILE A 33 -11.16 4.54 -7.85
CA ILE A 33 -12.42 4.83 -8.57
C ILE A 33 -13.64 4.51 -7.70
N TYR A 34 -13.73 3.31 -7.11
CA TYR A 34 -14.94 2.97 -6.37
C TYR A 34 -15.11 3.82 -5.11
N LYS A 35 -14.03 4.10 -4.38
CA LYS A 35 -14.09 4.97 -3.20
C LYS A 35 -14.54 6.39 -3.56
N LEU A 36 -14.02 6.91 -4.66
CA LEU A 36 -14.42 8.19 -5.21
C LEU A 36 -15.93 8.22 -5.52
N VAL A 37 -16.42 7.19 -6.21
CA VAL A 37 -17.83 7.12 -6.60
C VAL A 37 -18.74 6.97 -5.38
N ILE A 38 -18.46 6.02 -4.46
CA ILE A 38 -19.33 5.79 -3.30
C ILE A 38 -19.38 6.99 -2.36
N THR A 39 -18.27 7.73 -2.18
CA THR A 39 -18.22 8.91 -1.31
C THR A 39 -19.11 10.03 -1.85
N ASN A 40 -19.29 10.12 -3.17
CA ASN A 40 -20.14 11.12 -3.82
C ASN A 40 -21.62 10.68 -3.94
N ILE A 41 -21.99 9.48 -3.50
CA ILE A 41 -23.40 9.05 -3.45
C ILE A 41 -24.14 9.83 -2.35
N GLU A 42 -25.34 10.30 -2.65
CA GLU A 42 -26.20 11.01 -1.71
C GLU A 42 -26.43 10.20 -0.42
N GLY A 43 -26.29 10.86 0.73
CA GLY A 43 -26.41 10.24 2.05
C GLY A 43 -25.19 9.44 2.53
N PHE A 44 -24.16 9.22 1.68
CA PHE A 44 -22.94 8.50 2.08
C PHE A 44 -21.88 9.46 2.65
N GLY A 45 -21.31 10.33 1.82
CA GLY A 45 -20.36 11.37 2.24
C GLY A 45 -19.15 10.87 3.03
N ASP A 46 -18.56 11.78 3.82
CA ASP A 46 -17.44 11.45 4.71
C ASP A 46 -17.85 10.53 5.86
N THR A 47 -19.05 10.68 6.41
CA THR A 47 -19.56 9.83 7.50
C THR A 47 -19.70 8.37 7.04
N GLY A 48 -20.27 8.14 5.86
CA GLY A 48 -20.38 6.79 5.27
C GLY A 48 -19.02 6.16 5.00
N LEU A 49 -18.06 6.96 4.48
CA LEU A 49 -16.69 6.51 4.27
C LEU A 49 -15.99 6.20 5.61
N GLY A 50 -16.34 6.91 6.68
CA GLY A 50 -15.87 6.66 8.04
C GLY A 50 -16.31 5.31 8.56
N TYR A 51 -17.62 5.02 8.56
CA TYR A 51 -18.16 3.70 8.92
C TYR A 51 -17.55 2.58 8.07
N TYR A 52 -17.48 2.80 6.75
CA TYR A 52 -16.86 1.87 5.81
C TYR A 52 -15.43 1.54 6.19
N SER A 53 -14.62 2.57 6.47
CA SER A 53 -13.18 2.44 6.73
C SER A 53 -12.90 1.91 8.13
N ALA A 54 -13.66 2.31 9.15
CA ALA A 54 -13.49 1.85 10.52
C ALA A 54 -13.69 0.34 10.64
N GLY A 55 -14.79 -0.19 10.11
CA GLY A 55 -15.03 -1.64 10.11
C GLY A 55 -14.02 -2.40 9.25
N TYR A 56 -13.64 -1.86 8.08
CA TYR A 56 -12.64 -2.46 7.21
C TYR A 56 -11.27 -2.51 7.87
N GLN A 57 -10.88 -1.52 8.68
CA GLN A 57 -9.58 -1.48 9.35
C GLN A 57 -9.44 -2.59 10.39
N ILE A 58 -10.47 -2.86 11.17
CA ILE A 58 -10.50 -4.01 12.10
C ILE A 58 -10.44 -5.34 11.33
N TYR A 59 -11.25 -5.45 10.26
CA TYR A 59 -11.19 -6.61 9.37
C TYR A 59 -9.80 -6.82 8.77
N SER A 60 -9.10 -5.76 8.37
CA SER A 60 -7.77 -5.82 7.75
C SER A 60 -6.69 -6.39 8.67
N LEU A 61 -6.83 -6.19 9.98
CA LEU A 61 -5.96 -6.79 10.98
C LEU A 61 -6.10 -8.32 10.99
N LEU A 62 -7.34 -8.82 11.01
CA LEU A 62 -7.61 -10.26 10.96
C LEU A 62 -7.30 -10.89 9.58
N LEU A 63 -7.55 -10.12 8.52
CA LEU A 63 -7.12 -10.47 7.17
C LEU A 63 -5.60 -10.70 7.11
N THR A 64 -4.82 -9.81 7.72
CA THR A 64 -3.36 -9.89 7.77
C THR A 64 -2.91 -11.15 8.50
N LEU A 65 -3.53 -11.47 9.62
CA LEU A 65 -3.29 -12.72 10.37
C LEU A 65 -3.56 -13.97 9.53
N SER A 66 -4.62 -13.93 8.71
CA SER A 66 -5.12 -15.11 8.00
C SER A 66 -4.56 -15.28 6.58
N SER A 67 -3.88 -14.26 6.00
CA SER A 67 -3.60 -14.31 4.56
C SER A 67 -2.22 -13.80 4.11
N ILE A 68 -1.57 -12.87 4.80
CA ILE A 68 -0.43 -12.15 4.18
C ILE A 68 0.83 -13.01 4.03
N GLY A 69 1.28 -13.73 5.02
CA GLY A 69 2.49 -14.57 4.91
C GLY A 69 2.31 -15.84 4.06
N ILE A 70 1.06 -16.27 3.88
CA ILE A 70 0.70 -17.60 3.37
C ILE A 70 1.13 -17.83 1.90
N PRO A 71 0.83 -16.94 0.94
CA PRO A 71 1.17 -17.20 -0.46
C PRO A 71 2.67 -17.36 -0.67
N SER A 72 3.50 -16.56 0.01
CA SER A 72 4.95 -16.59 -0.11
C SER A 72 5.55 -17.90 0.42
N VAL A 73 5.08 -18.34 1.59
CA VAL A 73 5.56 -19.58 2.22
C VAL A 73 5.14 -20.81 1.42
N ILE A 74 3.88 -20.88 1.02
CA ILE A 74 3.39 -22.01 0.22
C ILE A 74 4.07 -22.03 -1.15
N SER A 75 4.24 -20.87 -1.79
CA SER A 75 4.96 -20.75 -3.05
C SER A 75 6.38 -21.30 -2.95
N LYS A 76 7.12 -20.90 -1.90
CA LYS A 76 8.46 -21.40 -1.63
C LYS A 76 8.48 -22.93 -1.48
N LEU A 77 7.71 -23.47 -0.54
CA LEU A 77 7.71 -24.90 -0.22
C LEU A 77 7.21 -25.76 -1.40
N VAL A 78 6.20 -25.30 -2.13
CA VAL A 78 5.69 -25.99 -3.35
C VAL A 78 6.73 -25.96 -4.45
N SER A 79 7.40 -24.84 -4.70
CA SER A 79 8.42 -24.74 -5.75
C SER A 79 9.64 -25.62 -5.45
N GLU A 80 10.07 -25.71 -4.19
CA GLU A 80 11.15 -26.61 -3.75
C GLU A 80 10.81 -28.09 -4.08
N ARG A 81 9.56 -28.50 -3.81
CA ARG A 81 9.12 -29.89 -4.12
C ARG A 81 9.02 -30.14 -5.63
N ILE A 82 8.49 -29.22 -6.38
CA ILE A 82 8.39 -29.36 -7.84
C ILE A 82 9.78 -29.41 -8.47
N ALA A 83 10.75 -28.65 -7.97
CA ALA A 83 12.12 -28.64 -8.48
C ALA A 83 12.81 -30.00 -8.38
N ILE A 84 12.51 -30.80 -7.35
CA ILE A 84 13.04 -32.17 -7.17
C ILE A 84 12.11 -33.24 -7.75
N GLY A 85 11.01 -32.87 -8.44
CA GLY A 85 10.07 -33.81 -9.02
C GLY A 85 9.04 -34.42 -8.05
N ASP A 86 9.00 -33.98 -6.77
CA ASP A 86 8.06 -34.45 -5.75
C ASP A 86 6.71 -33.74 -5.84
N THR A 87 5.92 -34.06 -6.85
CA THR A 87 4.59 -33.45 -7.05
C THR A 87 3.57 -33.91 -6.01
N LYS A 88 3.73 -35.13 -5.43
CA LYS A 88 2.88 -35.59 -4.32
C LYS A 88 3.15 -34.80 -3.06
N GLY A 89 4.42 -34.50 -2.73
CA GLY A 89 4.82 -33.64 -1.62
C GLY A 89 4.27 -32.22 -1.77
N ALA A 90 4.35 -31.64 -2.97
CA ALA A 90 3.77 -30.33 -3.27
C ALA A 90 2.24 -30.29 -3.02
N GLN A 91 1.50 -31.32 -3.45
CA GLN A 91 0.07 -31.44 -3.15
C GLN A 91 -0.22 -31.65 -1.67
N ARG A 92 0.64 -32.39 -0.95
CA ARG A 92 0.49 -32.59 0.50
C ARG A 92 0.67 -31.29 1.26
N ILE A 93 1.67 -30.46 0.90
CA ILE A 93 1.86 -29.10 1.45
C ILE A 93 0.59 -28.29 1.26
N PHE A 94 0.05 -28.24 0.03
CA PHE A 94 -1.20 -27.56 -0.26
C PHE A 94 -2.35 -28.03 0.64
N LYS A 95 -2.58 -29.34 0.75
CA LYS A 95 -3.69 -29.89 1.54
C LYS A 95 -3.56 -29.59 3.03
N VAL A 96 -2.35 -29.70 3.60
CA VAL A 96 -2.09 -29.40 5.02
C VAL A 96 -2.31 -27.91 5.29
N ALA A 97 -1.75 -27.03 4.45
CA ALA A 97 -1.94 -25.60 4.54
C ALA A 97 -3.42 -25.22 4.37
N PHE A 98 -4.11 -25.77 3.36
CA PHE A 98 -5.51 -25.49 3.10
C PHE A 98 -6.41 -25.83 4.30
N ARG A 99 -6.24 -26.99 4.90
CA ARG A 99 -7.01 -27.38 6.09
C ARG A 99 -6.75 -26.43 7.26
N PHE A 100 -5.48 -26.16 7.56
CA PHE A 100 -5.12 -25.34 8.70
C PHE A 100 -5.61 -23.89 8.54
N PHE A 101 -5.32 -23.26 7.41
CA PHE A 101 -5.68 -21.86 7.20
C PHE A 101 -7.19 -21.66 6.97
N THR A 102 -7.91 -22.66 6.45
CA THR A 102 -9.37 -22.64 6.43
C THR A 102 -9.94 -22.68 7.84
N THR A 103 -9.42 -23.56 8.72
CA THR A 103 -9.84 -23.62 10.12
C THR A 103 -9.51 -22.34 10.87
N LEU A 104 -8.30 -21.79 10.67
CA LEU A 104 -7.90 -20.52 11.28
C LEU A 104 -8.81 -19.37 10.78
N GLY A 105 -9.05 -19.29 9.47
CA GLY A 105 -9.96 -18.31 8.90
C GLY A 105 -11.39 -18.42 9.45
N LEU A 106 -11.89 -19.64 9.65
CA LEU A 106 -13.19 -19.89 10.25
C LEU A 106 -13.27 -19.40 11.69
N VAL A 107 -12.25 -19.72 12.51
CA VAL A 107 -12.17 -19.27 13.92
C VAL A 107 -12.14 -17.75 13.98
N LEU A 108 -11.31 -17.10 13.16
CA LEU A 108 -11.21 -15.64 13.11
C LEU A 108 -12.51 -15.00 12.59
N SER A 109 -13.17 -15.60 11.61
CA SER A 109 -14.46 -15.16 11.08
C SER A 109 -15.56 -15.19 12.15
N ILE A 110 -15.70 -16.33 12.83
CA ILE A 110 -16.64 -16.48 13.95
C ILE A 110 -16.29 -15.50 15.08
N GLY A 111 -15.02 -15.38 15.41
CA GLY A 111 -14.54 -14.45 16.42
C GLY A 111 -14.87 -12.99 16.09
N LEU A 112 -14.72 -12.56 14.82
CA LEU A 112 -15.11 -11.22 14.41
C LEU A 112 -16.62 -11.04 14.42
N TYR A 113 -17.39 -12.01 13.94
CA TYR A 113 -18.86 -11.92 13.88
C TYR A 113 -19.46 -11.69 15.26
N PHE A 114 -19.12 -12.54 16.23
CA PHE A 114 -19.63 -12.43 17.60
C PHE A 114 -18.92 -11.35 18.43
N GLY A 115 -17.67 -11.02 18.13
CA GLY A 115 -16.90 -9.95 18.79
C GLY A 115 -17.18 -8.55 18.23
N SER A 116 -17.90 -8.43 17.11
CA SER A 116 -18.12 -7.15 16.45
C SER A 116 -18.82 -6.12 17.33
N ASP A 117 -19.88 -6.53 18.06
CA ASP A 117 -20.61 -5.63 18.95
C ASP A 117 -19.73 -5.15 20.12
N PHE A 118 -18.92 -6.05 20.69
CA PHE A 118 -17.98 -5.71 21.74
C PHE A 118 -16.91 -4.71 21.25
N ILE A 119 -16.33 -4.96 20.06
CA ILE A 119 -15.30 -4.08 19.48
C ILE A 119 -15.90 -2.71 19.15
N ALA A 120 -17.07 -2.68 18.52
CA ALA A 120 -17.74 -1.45 18.13
C ALA A 120 -18.11 -0.59 19.33
N THR A 121 -18.65 -1.20 20.40
CA THR A 121 -19.14 -0.48 21.57
C THR A 121 -18.00 -0.11 22.53
N ASN A 122 -17.07 -1.02 22.83
CA ASN A 122 -16.10 -0.82 23.91
C ASN A 122 -14.72 -0.33 23.41
N ILE A 123 -14.37 -0.59 22.15
CA ILE A 123 -13.07 -0.15 21.59
C ILE A 123 -13.23 1.08 20.73
N LEU A 124 -14.25 1.11 19.84
CA LEU A 124 -14.46 2.23 18.93
C LEU A 124 -15.44 3.28 19.48
N ASN A 125 -16.26 2.91 20.47
CA ASN A 125 -17.36 3.73 21.00
C ASN A 125 -18.34 4.23 19.92
N VAL A 126 -18.54 3.41 18.87
CA VAL A 126 -19.47 3.63 17.75
C VAL A 126 -20.15 2.29 17.43
N PRO A 127 -21.29 1.96 18.06
CA PRO A 127 -21.95 0.67 17.97
C PRO A 127 -22.28 0.24 16.53
N ASP A 128 -22.65 1.19 15.67
CA ASP A 128 -23.10 0.92 14.30
C ASP A 128 -21.99 0.40 13.37
N VAL A 129 -20.71 0.57 13.73
CA VAL A 129 -19.59 -0.05 13.00
C VAL A 129 -19.66 -1.58 13.05
N ALA A 130 -20.38 -2.16 14.03
CA ALA A 130 -20.58 -3.60 14.14
C ALA A 130 -21.21 -4.21 12.87
N TYR A 131 -22.16 -3.51 12.24
CA TYR A 131 -22.79 -3.97 10.99
C TYR A 131 -21.77 -4.19 9.88
N VAL A 132 -20.80 -3.28 9.75
CA VAL A 132 -19.72 -3.38 8.75
C VAL A 132 -18.82 -4.58 9.06
N MET A 133 -18.46 -4.78 10.32
CA MET A 133 -17.61 -5.92 10.72
C MET A 133 -18.33 -7.26 10.53
N LYS A 134 -19.63 -7.33 10.83
CA LYS A 134 -20.45 -8.55 10.65
C LYS A 134 -20.52 -8.98 9.17
N VAL A 135 -20.72 -8.05 8.23
CA VAL A 135 -20.79 -8.38 6.80
C VAL A 135 -19.42 -8.74 6.20
N LEU A 136 -18.31 -8.26 6.79
CA LEU A 136 -16.95 -8.59 6.39
C LEU A 136 -16.44 -9.91 6.99
N SER A 137 -17.01 -10.34 8.12
CA SER A 137 -16.49 -11.50 8.85
C SER A 137 -16.42 -12.78 8.02
N PRO A 138 -17.41 -13.15 7.15
CA PRO A 138 -17.31 -14.36 6.33
C PRO A 138 -16.18 -14.28 5.28
N ALA A 139 -15.82 -13.07 4.85
CA ALA A 139 -14.74 -12.86 3.89
C ALA A 139 -13.41 -13.46 4.35
N ILE A 140 -13.11 -13.44 5.67
CA ILE A 140 -11.86 -13.92 6.24
C ILE A 140 -11.57 -15.38 5.85
N VAL A 141 -12.59 -16.24 5.89
CA VAL A 141 -12.46 -17.66 5.52
C VAL A 141 -12.04 -17.79 4.05
N PHE A 142 -12.76 -17.11 3.17
CA PHE A 142 -12.51 -17.21 1.72
C PHE A 142 -11.20 -16.57 1.29
N VAL A 143 -10.77 -15.51 2.00
CA VAL A 143 -9.45 -14.90 1.79
C VAL A 143 -8.35 -15.87 2.18
N ALA A 144 -8.44 -16.51 3.35
CA ALA A 144 -7.47 -17.51 3.82
C ALA A 144 -7.35 -18.67 2.82
N MET A 145 -8.48 -19.19 2.35
CA MET A 145 -8.51 -20.24 1.33
C MET A 145 -7.89 -19.77 0.02
N SER A 146 -8.24 -18.57 -0.46
CA SER A 146 -7.70 -17.98 -1.70
C SER A 146 -6.21 -17.73 -1.64
N ALA A 147 -5.67 -17.32 -0.47
CA ALA A 147 -4.25 -17.13 -0.24
C ALA A 147 -3.44 -18.44 -0.42
N VAL A 148 -3.98 -19.56 0.05
CA VAL A 148 -3.37 -20.89 -0.15
C VAL A 148 -3.34 -21.28 -1.64
N PHE A 149 -4.44 -21.07 -2.39
CA PHE A 149 -4.46 -21.33 -3.83
C PHE A 149 -3.47 -20.44 -4.58
N ARG A 150 -3.43 -19.14 -4.27
CA ARG A 150 -2.48 -18.20 -4.89
C ARG A 150 -1.03 -18.63 -4.65
N GLY A 151 -0.70 -19.05 -3.42
CA GLY A 151 0.62 -19.59 -3.08
C GLY A 151 0.94 -20.87 -3.85
N TYR A 152 -0.01 -21.78 -3.97
CA TYR A 152 0.15 -23.03 -4.70
C TYR A 152 0.43 -22.82 -6.19
N PHE A 153 -0.31 -21.91 -6.86
CA PHE A 153 -0.08 -21.60 -8.27
C PHE A 153 1.22 -20.83 -8.50
N SER A 154 1.53 -19.88 -7.59
CA SER A 154 2.80 -19.14 -7.66
C SER A 154 4.00 -20.09 -7.49
N GLY A 155 3.89 -21.11 -6.63
CA GLY A 155 4.91 -22.14 -6.46
C GLY A 155 5.11 -23.02 -7.72
N GLN A 156 4.11 -23.12 -8.59
CA GLN A 156 4.22 -23.74 -9.91
C GLN A 156 4.79 -22.80 -10.97
N GLN A 157 5.27 -21.61 -10.59
CA GLN A 157 5.70 -20.53 -11.49
C GLN A 157 4.58 -20.05 -12.44
N ASN A 158 3.32 -20.26 -12.08
CA ASN A 158 2.15 -19.82 -12.83
C ASN A 158 1.47 -18.65 -12.09
N MET A 159 1.87 -17.42 -12.43
CA MET A 159 1.33 -16.19 -11.82
C MET A 159 -0.03 -15.78 -12.40
N LYS A 160 -0.46 -16.36 -13.52
CA LYS A 160 -1.70 -15.99 -14.20
C LYS A 160 -2.94 -16.14 -13.32
N PRO A 161 -3.21 -17.27 -12.63
CA PRO A 161 -4.39 -17.38 -11.78
C PRO A 161 -4.35 -16.43 -10.59
N THR A 162 -3.17 -16.16 -10.04
CA THR A 162 -2.98 -15.19 -8.95
C THR A 162 -3.34 -13.77 -9.42
N SER A 163 -2.78 -13.30 -10.53
CA SER A 163 -3.05 -11.96 -11.07
C SER A 163 -4.51 -11.80 -11.48
N VAL A 164 -5.07 -12.77 -12.20
CA VAL A 164 -6.48 -12.73 -12.63
C VAL A 164 -7.42 -12.72 -11.42
N SER A 165 -7.14 -13.55 -10.40
CA SER A 165 -7.98 -13.59 -9.19
C SER A 165 -7.99 -12.28 -8.44
N GLN A 166 -6.85 -11.62 -8.29
CA GLN A 166 -6.75 -10.33 -7.59
C GLN A 166 -7.42 -9.20 -8.38
N THR A 167 -7.23 -9.18 -9.71
CA THR A 167 -7.89 -8.19 -10.56
C THR A 167 -9.42 -8.39 -10.59
N LEU A 168 -9.87 -9.65 -10.68
CA LEU A 168 -11.30 -9.99 -10.63
C LEU A 168 -11.93 -9.60 -9.31
N GLU A 169 -11.25 -9.88 -8.18
CA GLU A 169 -11.67 -9.48 -6.84
C GLU A 169 -11.90 -7.98 -6.75
N GLN A 170 -10.91 -7.19 -7.20
CA GLN A 170 -11.01 -5.74 -7.14
C GLN A 170 -12.05 -5.17 -8.12
N PHE A 171 -12.19 -5.75 -9.31
CA PHE A 171 -13.21 -5.36 -10.27
C PHE A 171 -14.61 -5.63 -9.73
N LEU A 172 -14.85 -6.83 -9.21
CA LEU A 172 -16.14 -7.19 -8.60
C LEU A 172 -16.44 -6.32 -7.38
N ASN A 173 -15.43 -6.07 -6.53
CA ASN A 173 -15.58 -5.19 -5.38
C ASN A 173 -15.97 -3.77 -5.84
N CYS A 174 -15.32 -3.22 -6.86
CA CYS A 174 -15.64 -1.91 -7.41
C CYS A 174 -17.10 -1.84 -7.89
N VAL A 175 -17.53 -2.77 -8.75
CA VAL A 175 -18.88 -2.78 -9.31
C VAL A 175 -19.93 -3.03 -8.24
N LEU A 176 -19.74 -4.04 -7.41
CA LEU A 176 -20.73 -4.41 -6.37
C LEU A 176 -20.80 -3.36 -5.27
N SER A 177 -19.69 -2.72 -4.87
CA SER A 177 -19.69 -1.68 -3.85
C SER A 177 -20.55 -0.49 -4.28
N ILE A 178 -20.34 -0.01 -5.51
CA ILE A 178 -21.14 1.07 -6.08
C ILE A 178 -22.61 0.66 -6.15
N THR A 179 -22.92 -0.53 -6.66
CA THR A 179 -24.29 -1.03 -6.82
C THR A 179 -25.00 -1.15 -5.48
N PHE A 180 -24.33 -1.72 -4.46
CA PHE A 180 -24.96 -1.97 -3.16
C PHE A 180 -25.16 -0.68 -2.37
N VAL A 181 -24.19 0.26 -2.42
CA VAL A 181 -24.36 1.58 -1.79
C VAL A 181 -25.50 2.34 -2.47
N TYR A 182 -25.54 2.35 -3.80
CA TYR A 182 -26.60 2.99 -4.56
C TYR A 182 -27.99 2.40 -4.24
N ALA A 183 -28.10 1.09 -4.12
CA ALA A 183 -29.34 0.41 -3.77
C ALA A 183 -29.83 0.71 -2.34
N CYS A 184 -28.97 1.23 -1.48
CA CYS A 184 -29.28 1.61 -0.10
C CYS A 184 -29.48 3.12 0.10
N ILE A 185 -29.58 3.93 -0.97
CA ILE A 185 -29.89 5.36 -0.86
C ILE A 185 -31.19 5.55 -0.08
N GLY A 186 -31.21 6.52 0.84
CA GLY A 186 -32.34 6.80 1.74
C GLY A 186 -32.40 5.95 3.00
N LYS A 187 -31.43 5.03 3.21
CA LYS A 187 -31.22 4.33 4.48
C LYS A 187 -30.14 5.02 5.30
N ASP A 188 -30.03 4.62 6.57
CA ASP A 188 -28.99 5.14 7.45
C ASP A 188 -27.60 4.92 6.87
N THR A 189 -26.70 5.88 7.10
CA THR A 189 -25.36 5.91 6.51
C THR A 189 -24.53 4.68 6.86
N TYR A 190 -24.67 4.13 8.08
CA TYR A 190 -23.96 2.91 8.48
C TYR A 190 -24.47 1.67 7.73
N ILE A 191 -25.76 1.63 7.35
CA ILE A 191 -26.32 0.55 6.51
C ILE A 191 -25.74 0.64 5.09
N MET A 192 -25.64 1.85 4.54
CA MET A 192 -25.00 2.06 3.23
C MET A 192 -23.52 1.62 3.27
N ALA A 193 -22.81 1.93 4.36
CA ALA A 193 -21.42 1.51 4.54
C ALA A 193 -21.27 -0.01 4.69
N ALA A 194 -22.17 -0.67 5.42
CA ALA A 194 -22.23 -2.13 5.53
C ALA A 194 -22.52 -2.78 4.17
N ALA A 195 -23.47 -2.24 3.41
CA ALA A 195 -23.79 -2.71 2.06
C ALA A 195 -22.57 -2.57 1.12
N GLY A 196 -21.88 -1.43 1.17
CA GLY A 196 -20.64 -1.23 0.43
C GLY A 196 -19.54 -2.25 0.77
N ASN A 197 -19.37 -2.59 2.05
CA ASN A 197 -18.42 -3.61 2.50
C ASN A 197 -18.86 -5.06 2.21
N LEU A 198 -20.16 -5.32 2.13
CA LEU A 198 -20.70 -6.63 1.74
C LEU A 198 -20.21 -7.03 0.34
N SER A 199 -19.97 -6.06 -0.55
CA SER A 199 -19.35 -6.28 -1.86
C SER A 199 -18.02 -7.01 -1.77
N THR A 200 -17.19 -6.68 -0.77
CA THR A 200 -15.90 -7.34 -0.52
C THR A 200 -16.09 -8.82 -0.24
N THR A 201 -17.07 -9.18 0.58
CA THR A 201 -17.40 -10.58 0.87
C THR A 201 -17.83 -11.33 -0.38
N PHE A 202 -18.74 -10.76 -1.19
CA PHE A 202 -19.17 -11.38 -2.44
C PHE A 202 -18.04 -11.50 -3.45
N ALA A 203 -17.23 -10.45 -3.64
CA ALA A 203 -16.11 -10.46 -4.56
C ALA A 203 -15.10 -11.55 -4.22
N ILE A 204 -14.79 -11.73 -2.93
CA ILE A 204 -13.86 -12.75 -2.44
C ILE A 204 -14.43 -14.16 -2.62
N VAL A 205 -15.71 -14.38 -2.35
CA VAL A 205 -16.39 -15.67 -2.58
C VAL A 205 -16.32 -16.05 -4.06
N LEU A 206 -16.67 -15.14 -4.96
CA LEU A 206 -16.62 -15.38 -6.40
C LEU A 206 -15.19 -15.65 -6.89
N THR A 207 -14.22 -14.91 -6.35
CA THR A 207 -12.81 -15.12 -6.64
C THR A 207 -12.30 -16.48 -6.14
N PHE A 208 -12.73 -16.90 -4.96
CA PHE A 208 -12.43 -18.23 -4.45
C PHE A 208 -13.01 -19.32 -5.36
N ILE A 209 -14.25 -19.17 -5.81
CA ILE A 209 -14.91 -20.11 -6.75
C ILE A 209 -14.07 -20.20 -8.05
N TYR A 210 -13.62 -19.06 -8.59
CA TYR A 210 -12.73 -19.04 -9.76
C TYR A 210 -11.45 -19.84 -9.51
N LEU A 211 -10.74 -19.60 -8.39
CA LEU A 211 -9.51 -20.30 -8.06
C LEU A 211 -9.73 -21.81 -7.85
N PHE A 212 -10.83 -22.19 -7.22
CA PHE A 212 -11.21 -23.57 -6.99
C PHE A 212 -11.51 -24.32 -8.30
N ILE A 213 -12.27 -23.70 -9.23
CA ILE A 213 -12.54 -24.25 -10.55
C ILE A 213 -11.22 -24.39 -11.34
N TYR A 214 -10.37 -23.37 -11.29
CA TYR A 214 -9.06 -23.42 -11.94
C TYR A 214 -8.19 -24.54 -11.39
N TYR A 215 -8.17 -24.74 -10.07
CA TYR A 215 -7.47 -25.86 -9.42
C TYR A 215 -7.99 -27.21 -9.89
N LYS A 216 -9.29 -27.43 -9.95
CA LYS A 216 -9.88 -28.67 -10.43
C LYS A 216 -9.46 -28.99 -11.87
N LYS A 217 -9.43 -27.97 -12.75
CA LYS A 217 -9.08 -28.13 -14.18
C LYS A 217 -7.58 -28.29 -14.43
N ARG A 218 -6.72 -27.79 -13.54
CA ARG A 218 -5.25 -27.70 -13.71
C ARG A 218 -4.48 -28.28 -12.53
N LYS A 219 -5.00 -29.33 -11.92
CA LYS A 219 -4.33 -30.06 -10.85
C LYS A 219 -3.00 -30.62 -11.34
N LEU A 220 -1.94 -30.57 -10.50
CA LEU A 220 -0.66 -31.20 -10.81
C LEU A 220 -0.83 -32.70 -11.07
N ASP A 221 -0.21 -33.17 -12.13
CA ASP A 221 -0.08 -34.61 -12.38
C ASP A 221 0.88 -35.21 -11.35
N THR A 222 0.37 -36.16 -10.60
CA THR A 222 1.12 -36.89 -9.55
C THR A 222 1.52 -38.29 -9.95
N SER A 223 1.18 -38.72 -11.18
CA SER A 223 1.47 -40.08 -11.66
C SER A 223 2.98 -40.37 -11.75
N LYS A 224 3.77 -39.33 -12.10
CA LYS A 224 5.23 -39.39 -12.27
C LYS A 224 5.99 -38.77 -11.11
N SER A 225 5.41 -38.73 -9.90
CA SER A 225 6.06 -38.12 -8.73
C SER A 225 7.23 -38.97 -8.26
N ILE A 226 8.39 -38.36 -8.11
CA ILE A 226 9.56 -38.99 -7.47
C ILE A 226 9.33 -38.99 -5.95
N GLU A 227 9.67 -40.08 -5.29
CA GLU A 227 9.57 -40.14 -3.83
C GLU A 227 10.62 -39.23 -3.19
N SER A 228 10.14 -38.34 -2.32
CA SER A 228 11.00 -37.39 -1.59
C SER A 228 11.60 -38.05 -0.36
N PRO A 229 12.85 -37.72 0.02
CA PRO A 229 13.45 -38.10 1.31
C PRO A 229 12.60 -37.69 2.53
N GLU A 230 11.72 -36.69 2.37
CA GLU A 230 10.84 -36.19 3.43
C GLU A 230 9.46 -36.88 3.49
N LYS A 231 9.27 -38.02 2.81
CA LYS A 231 8.05 -38.83 2.88
C LYS A 231 7.65 -39.15 4.34
N ASN A 232 8.62 -39.27 5.22
CA ASN A 232 8.44 -39.62 6.65
C ASN A 232 8.02 -38.45 7.54
N LYS A 233 8.03 -37.18 7.05
CA LYS A 233 7.54 -36.06 7.87
C LYS A 233 6.04 -36.19 8.11
N THR A 234 5.62 -36.11 9.36
CA THR A 234 4.20 -36.08 9.72
C THR A 234 3.56 -34.77 9.27
N ASN A 235 2.23 -34.74 9.15
CA ASN A 235 1.50 -33.49 8.81
C ASN A 235 1.73 -32.40 9.86
N LYS A 236 1.93 -32.77 11.14
CA LYS A 236 2.26 -31.85 12.24
C LYS A 236 3.64 -31.20 12.04
N GLN A 237 4.64 -31.98 11.63
CA GLN A 237 5.99 -31.46 11.33
C GLN A 237 5.97 -30.52 10.11
N LEU A 238 5.20 -30.88 9.08
CA LEU A 238 5.03 -30.03 7.89
C LEU A 238 4.36 -28.72 8.25
N LEU A 239 3.29 -28.76 9.07
CA LEU A 239 2.62 -27.56 9.58
C LEU A 239 3.58 -26.69 10.40
N LYS A 240 4.40 -27.30 11.28
CA LYS A 240 5.41 -26.57 12.04
C LYS A 240 6.41 -25.84 11.13
N THR A 241 6.81 -26.46 10.02
CA THR A 241 7.67 -25.80 9.02
C THR A 241 6.96 -24.62 8.35
N ILE A 242 5.69 -24.78 7.94
CA ILE A 242 4.88 -23.71 7.35
C ILE A 242 4.75 -22.55 8.33
N LEU A 243 4.36 -22.81 9.57
CA LEU A 243 4.17 -21.79 10.61
C LEU A 243 5.49 -21.11 11.01
N GLY A 244 6.59 -21.86 11.08
CA GLY A 244 7.91 -21.30 11.38
C GLY A 244 8.39 -20.24 10.39
N ILE A 245 7.94 -20.32 9.14
CA ILE A 245 8.25 -19.31 8.11
C ILE A 245 7.17 -18.23 8.05
N SER A 246 5.88 -18.60 8.20
CA SER A 246 4.78 -17.65 8.03
C SER A 246 4.63 -16.68 9.22
N ILE A 247 4.82 -17.15 10.46
CA ILE A 247 4.63 -16.30 11.65
C ILE A 247 5.51 -15.04 11.64
N PRO A 248 6.83 -15.10 11.40
CA PRO A 248 7.65 -13.89 11.35
C PRO A 248 7.19 -12.89 10.29
N ILE A 249 6.76 -13.37 9.11
CA ILE A 249 6.26 -12.52 8.01
C ILE A 249 4.95 -11.86 8.42
N THR A 250 4.04 -12.63 9.00
CA THR A 250 2.73 -12.14 9.47
C THR A 250 2.89 -11.11 10.58
N VAL A 251 3.74 -11.37 11.58
CA VAL A 251 4.00 -10.42 12.67
C VAL A 251 4.57 -9.09 12.13
N SER A 252 5.52 -9.14 11.20
CA SER A 252 6.06 -7.94 10.57
C SER A 252 4.98 -7.14 9.82
N SER A 253 4.06 -7.83 9.13
CA SER A 253 2.96 -7.19 8.40
C SER A 253 1.90 -6.61 9.34
N LEU A 254 1.61 -7.29 10.45
CA LEU A 254 0.67 -6.81 11.49
C LEU A 254 1.09 -5.47 12.06
N ILE A 255 2.38 -5.27 12.34
CA ILE A 255 2.89 -4.01 12.88
C ILE A 255 2.56 -2.84 11.95
N SER A 256 2.62 -3.07 10.63
CA SER A 256 2.25 -2.04 9.64
C SER A 256 0.75 -1.72 9.63
N VAL A 257 -0.11 -2.71 9.88
CA VAL A 257 -1.57 -2.52 9.91
C VAL A 257 -2.03 -1.90 11.23
N ILE A 258 -1.35 -2.19 12.34
CA ILE A 258 -1.67 -1.66 13.68
C ILE A 258 -1.72 -0.13 13.70
N SER A 259 -0.85 0.55 12.93
CA SER A 259 -0.88 2.02 12.86
C SER A 259 -2.25 2.55 12.38
N GLY A 260 -2.89 1.91 11.41
CA GLY A 260 -4.22 2.30 10.95
C GLY A 260 -5.35 1.95 11.94
N VAL A 261 -5.20 0.82 12.66
CA VAL A 261 -6.15 0.46 13.74
C VAL A 261 -6.06 1.46 14.89
N ILE A 262 -4.85 1.91 15.24
CA ILE A 262 -4.64 2.97 16.24
C ILE A 262 -5.37 4.25 15.81
N ASP A 263 -5.23 4.69 14.56
CA ASP A 263 -5.94 5.86 14.08
C ASP A 263 -7.46 5.70 14.20
N THR A 264 -7.98 4.57 13.71
CA THR A 264 -9.42 4.31 13.77
C THR A 264 -9.94 4.35 15.21
N ALA A 265 -9.27 3.66 16.15
CA ALA A 265 -9.69 3.59 17.54
C ALA A 265 -9.54 4.95 18.26
N THR A 266 -8.41 5.65 18.05
CA THR A 266 -8.17 6.92 18.73
C THR A 266 -9.02 8.04 18.14
N VAL A 267 -9.21 8.11 16.84
CA VAL A 267 -10.08 9.12 16.21
C VAL A 267 -11.53 8.92 16.64
N SER A 268 -12.03 7.66 16.61
CA SER A 268 -13.40 7.38 17.05
C SER A 268 -13.67 7.82 18.48
N ASN A 269 -12.74 7.62 19.41
CA ASN A 269 -12.93 7.97 20.83
C ASN A 269 -12.57 9.43 21.11
N CYS A 270 -11.41 9.91 20.67
CA CYS A 270 -10.91 11.23 21.04
C CYS A 270 -11.68 12.38 20.38
N MET A 271 -12.25 12.16 19.19
CA MET A 271 -13.13 13.14 18.55
C MET A 271 -14.43 13.32 19.38
N GLN A 272 -15.01 12.23 19.88
CA GLN A 272 -16.16 12.33 20.77
C GLN A 272 -15.83 13.08 22.07
N ILE A 273 -14.65 12.83 22.66
CA ILE A 273 -14.17 13.56 23.83
C ILE A 273 -13.99 15.06 23.52
N ALA A 274 -13.36 15.38 22.39
CA ALA A 274 -13.11 16.77 21.99
C ALA A 274 -14.39 17.59 21.82
N TYR A 275 -15.47 16.98 21.37
CA TYR A 275 -16.74 17.65 21.10
C TYR A 275 -17.81 17.46 22.20
N SER A 276 -17.56 16.65 23.22
CA SER A 276 -18.53 16.37 24.31
C SER A 276 -18.97 17.60 25.10
N GLY A 277 -18.18 18.67 25.11
CA GLY A 277 -18.53 19.94 25.73
C GLY A 277 -19.40 20.85 24.85
N ILE A 278 -19.55 20.56 23.56
CA ILE A 278 -20.25 21.38 22.57
C ILE A 278 -21.54 20.69 22.14
N GLU A 279 -21.50 19.38 21.97
CA GLU A 279 -22.59 18.55 21.49
C GLU A 279 -23.02 17.56 22.58
N SER A 280 -24.32 17.54 22.88
CA SER A 280 -24.88 16.68 23.92
C SER A 280 -25.47 15.38 23.41
N SER A 281 -25.76 15.28 22.09
CA SER A 281 -26.28 14.08 21.48
C SER A 281 -25.18 13.07 21.21
N LYS A 282 -25.32 11.88 21.76
CA LYS A 282 -24.36 10.78 21.51
C LYS A 282 -24.27 10.41 20.02
N GLU A 283 -25.41 10.39 19.33
CA GLU A 283 -25.48 10.10 17.91
C GLU A 283 -24.74 11.13 17.06
N ALA A 284 -24.87 12.42 17.41
CA ALA A 284 -24.13 13.49 16.72
C ALA A 284 -22.61 13.37 16.95
N LEU A 285 -22.17 13.03 18.17
CA LEU A 285 -20.76 12.79 18.49
C LEU A 285 -20.18 11.61 17.69
N GLU A 286 -20.95 10.53 17.55
CA GLU A 286 -20.57 9.37 16.74
C GLU A 286 -20.45 9.76 15.25
N GLN A 287 -21.37 10.56 14.72
CA GLN A 287 -21.32 11.05 13.34
C GLN A 287 -20.10 11.97 13.09
N ILE A 288 -19.78 12.86 14.03
CA ILE A 288 -18.56 13.70 13.96
C ILE A 288 -17.31 12.83 13.91
N ALA A 289 -17.23 11.82 14.77
CA ALA A 289 -16.09 10.91 14.81
C ALA A 289 -15.97 10.07 13.51
N MET A 290 -17.09 9.62 12.95
CA MET A 290 -17.09 8.89 11.68
C MET A 290 -16.77 9.80 10.50
N SER A 291 -17.29 11.03 10.46
CA SER A 291 -16.90 12.02 9.44
C SER A 291 -15.39 12.27 9.45
N ALA A 292 -14.79 12.47 10.64
CA ALA A 292 -13.34 12.61 10.78
C ALA A 292 -12.58 11.39 10.28
N THR A 293 -13.04 10.18 10.61
CA THR A 293 -12.45 8.92 10.10
C THR A 293 -12.55 8.82 8.58
N GLY A 294 -13.65 9.25 8.01
CA GLY A 294 -13.86 9.31 6.56
C GLY A 294 -12.92 10.28 5.86
N ILE A 295 -12.74 11.49 6.42
CA ILE A 295 -11.79 12.50 5.93
C ILE A 295 -10.37 11.91 5.90
N LEU A 296 -9.93 11.25 6.96
CA LEU A 296 -8.62 10.57 6.96
C LEU A 296 -8.54 9.49 5.89
N SER A 297 -9.57 8.67 5.74
CA SER A 297 -9.58 7.59 4.75
C SER A 297 -9.52 8.08 3.31
N LYS A 298 -10.21 9.19 2.96
CA LYS A 298 -10.11 9.76 1.61
C LYS A 298 -8.74 10.38 1.34
N VAL A 299 -8.18 11.07 2.34
CA VAL A 299 -6.82 11.63 2.26
C VAL A 299 -5.79 10.52 2.07
N ASP A 300 -5.84 9.46 2.88
CA ASP A 300 -4.96 8.29 2.73
C ASP A 300 -5.07 7.62 1.37
N THR A 301 -6.27 7.60 0.80
CA THR A 301 -6.50 7.04 -0.53
C THR A 301 -5.76 7.84 -1.60
N LEU A 302 -5.80 9.18 -1.54
CA LEU A 302 -5.10 10.07 -2.48
C LEU A 302 -3.58 9.99 -2.31
N VAL A 303 -3.09 10.07 -1.08
CA VAL A 303 -1.65 9.99 -0.74
C VAL A 303 -1.06 8.62 -1.10
N SER A 304 -1.83 7.54 -1.01
CA SER A 304 -1.36 6.19 -1.30
C SER A 304 -1.01 5.97 -2.77
N PHE A 305 -1.51 6.80 -3.70
CA PHE A 305 -1.26 6.62 -5.13
C PHE A 305 0.21 6.91 -5.52
N PRO A 306 0.81 8.07 -5.19
CA PRO A 306 2.24 8.29 -5.40
C PRO A 306 3.13 7.30 -4.63
N LEU A 307 2.72 6.92 -3.42
CA LEU A 307 3.45 5.94 -2.59
C LEU A 307 3.49 4.54 -3.21
N ALA A 308 2.46 4.15 -3.96
CA ALA A 308 2.46 2.87 -4.67
C ALA A 308 3.54 2.80 -5.76
N ILE A 309 3.80 3.92 -6.45
CA ILE A 309 4.89 4.01 -7.43
C ILE A 309 6.24 3.88 -6.71
N ASN A 310 6.41 4.61 -5.60
CA ASN A 310 7.64 4.55 -4.80
C ASN A 310 7.89 3.14 -4.23
N LEU A 311 6.85 2.44 -3.80
CA LEU A 311 6.95 1.07 -3.29
C LEU A 311 7.48 0.10 -4.34
N ALA A 312 7.12 0.27 -5.61
CA ALA A 312 7.64 -0.55 -6.70
C ALA A 312 9.17 -0.37 -6.86
N PHE A 313 9.68 0.86 -6.74
CA PHE A 313 11.13 1.12 -6.73
C PHE A 313 11.80 0.52 -5.50
N SER A 314 11.22 0.66 -4.32
CA SER A 314 11.74 0.10 -3.07
C SER A 314 11.85 -1.42 -3.12
N THR A 315 10.84 -2.12 -3.67
CA THR A 315 10.87 -3.58 -3.81
C THR A 315 11.92 -4.07 -4.82
N ALA A 316 12.14 -3.32 -5.90
CA ALA A 316 13.19 -3.62 -6.87
C ALA A 316 14.60 -3.42 -6.31
N LEU A 317 14.76 -2.57 -5.29
CA LEU A 317 16.03 -2.31 -4.62
C LEU A 317 16.54 -3.52 -3.84
N VAL A 318 15.65 -4.33 -3.26
CA VAL A 318 16.01 -5.49 -2.42
C VAL A 318 16.97 -6.45 -3.12
N PRO A 319 16.63 -7.04 -4.29
CA PRO A 319 17.54 -7.94 -4.99
C PRO A 319 18.81 -7.23 -5.47
N ALA A 320 18.71 -5.96 -5.87
CA ALA A 320 19.84 -5.18 -6.35
C ALA A 320 20.92 -4.95 -5.27
N ILE A 321 20.52 -4.69 -4.03
CA ILE A 321 21.42 -4.55 -2.89
C ILE A 321 22.00 -5.90 -2.49
N SER A 322 21.16 -6.94 -2.38
CA SER A 322 21.60 -8.29 -2.02
C SER A 322 22.64 -8.83 -3.00
N GLU A 323 22.47 -8.58 -4.30
CA GLU A 323 23.44 -8.96 -5.34
C GLU A 323 24.79 -8.26 -5.16
N ALA A 324 24.78 -6.91 -4.94
CA ALA A 324 26.00 -6.14 -4.76
C ALA A 324 26.77 -6.60 -3.50
N LEU A 325 26.06 -6.85 -2.40
CA LEU A 325 26.67 -7.32 -1.16
C LEU A 325 27.21 -8.76 -1.27
N ALA A 326 26.52 -9.64 -2.00
CA ALA A 326 27.02 -10.99 -2.27
C ALA A 326 28.35 -10.97 -3.05
N LYS A 327 28.54 -9.96 -3.91
CA LYS A 327 29.81 -9.70 -4.62
C LYS A 327 30.82 -8.92 -3.79
N LYS A 328 30.52 -8.62 -2.52
CA LYS A 328 31.33 -7.77 -1.60
C LYS A 328 31.53 -6.34 -2.11
N ASP A 329 30.71 -5.88 -3.05
CA ASP A 329 30.77 -4.56 -3.65
C ASP A 329 29.86 -3.58 -2.88
N LYS A 330 30.37 -3.06 -1.76
CA LYS A 330 29.68 -2.09 -0.91
C LYS A 330 29.49 -0.74 -1.61
N GLU A 331 30.38 -0.38 -2.53
CA GLU A 331 30.28 0.88 -3.25
C GLU A 331 29.09 0.89 -4.19
N THR A 332 28.91 -0.16 -4.98
CA THR A 332 27.72 -0.32 -5.83
C THR A 332 26.42 -0.38 -5.00
N ALA A 333 26.43 -1.06 -3.85
CA ALA A 333 25.28 -1.06 -2.94
C ALA A 333 24.94 0.36 -2.45
N SER A 334 25.95 1.13 -2.00
CA SER A 334 25.81 2.52 -1.56
C SER A 334 25.28 3.43 -2.68
N ARG A 335 25.80 3.30 -3.89
CA ARG A 335 25.38 4.08 -5.06
C ARG A 335 23.92 3.79 -5.42
N ARG A 336 23.52 2.51 -5.46
CA ARG A 336 22.12 2.10 -5.74
C ARG A 336 21.15 2.61 -4.68
N LEU A 337 21.52 2.57 -3.40
CA LEU A 337 20.73 3.11 -2.30
C LEU A 337 20.58 4.63 -2.38
N SER A 338 21.70 5.36 -2.58
CA SER A 338 21.69 6.82 -2.71
C SER A 338 20.86 7.28 -3.91
N PHE A 339 20.95 6.56 -5.03
CA PHE A 339 20.11 6.81 -6.21
C PHE A 339 18.63 6.55 -5.92
N SER A 340 18.28 5.46 -5.22
CA SER A 340 16.88 5.15 -4.88
C SER A 340 16.29 6.17 -3.91
N PHE A 341 17.07 6.66 -2.96
CA PHE A 341 16.68 7.76 -2.08
C PHE A 341 16.36 9.04 -2.90
N PHE A 342 17.23 9.39 -3.82
CA PHE A 342 17.05 10.53 -4.71
C PHE A 342 15.85 10.35 -5.65
N ALA A 343 15.68 9.16 -6.25
CA ALA A 343 14.53 8.84 -7.11
C ALA A 343 13.20 8.94 -6.35
N SER A 344 13.15 8.48 -5.10
CA SER A 344 11.97 8.63 -4.24
C SER A 344 11.61 10.10 -4.03
N LEU A 345 12.59 10.97 -3.78
CA LEU A 345 12.36 12.41 -3.65
C LEU A 345 11.87 13.04 -4.96
N ILE A 346 12.49 12.71 -6.09
CA ILE A 346 12.09 13.25 -7.40
C ILE A 346 10.63 12.91 -7.74
N ILE A 347 10.16 11.71 -7.35
CA ILE A 347 8.79 11.26 -7.63
C ILE A 347 7.79 11.88 -6.65
N VAL A 348 8.12 11.89 -5.36
CA VAL A 348 7.13 12.19 -4.32
C VAL A 348 7.05 13.68 -3.99
N LEU A 349 8.16 14.44 -4.09
CA LEU A 349 8.16 15.88 -3.82
C LEU A 349 7.17 16.68 -4.70
N PRO A 350 7.13 16.51 -6.03
CA PRO A 350 6.16 17.25 -6.85
C PRO A 350 4.72 16.88 -6.50
N CYS A 351 4.45 15.60 -6.20
CA CYS A 351 3.12 15.18 -5.77
C CYS A 351 2.76 15.82 -4.42
N ALA A 352 3.67 15.82 -3.45
CA ALA A 352 3.43 16.41 -2.13
C ALA A 352 3.17 17.92 -2.22
N ILE A 353 4.03 18.65 -2.91
CA ILE A 353 3.87 20.11 -3.08
C ILE A 353 2.63 20.44 -3.93
N GLY A 354 2.34 19.64 -4.97
CA GLY A 354 1.12 19.78 -5.75
C GLY A 354 -0.14 19.59 -4.91
N PHE A 355 -0.16 18.56 -4.05
CA PHE A 355 -1.27 18.32 -3.11
C PHE A 355 -1.40 19.44 -2.08
N ILE A 356 -0.28 19.97 -1.56
CA ILE A 356 -0.31 21.12 -0.63
C ILE A 356 -0.89 22.36 -1.33
N SER A 357 -0.45 22.66 -2.56
CA SER A 357 -0.86 23.85 -3.31
C SER A 357 -2.31 23.80 -3.79
N LEU A 358 -2.80 22.62 -4.14
CA LEU A 358 -4.14 22.39 -4.71
C LEU A 358 -5.04 21.52 -3.80
N ALA A 359 -4.82 21.50 -2.47
CA ALA A 359 -5.55 20.60 -1.56
C ALA A 359 -7.07 20.75 -1.69
N GLN A 360 -7.61 21.95 -1.50
CA GLN A 360 -9.05 22.22 -1.62
C GLN A 360 -9.56 22.04 -3.07
N PRO A 361 -8.90 22.59 -4.10
CA PRO A 361 -9.29 22.35 -5.50
C PRO A 361 -9.41 20.87 -5.88
N ILE A 362 -8.44 20.04 -5.46
CA ILE A 362 -8.44 18.59 -5.72
C ILE A 362 -9.59 17.91 -4.99
N LEU A 363 -9.80 18.21 -3.70
CA LEU A 363 -10.89 17.62 -2.93
C LEU A 363 -12.25 18.01 -3.52
N SER A 364 -12.46 19.28 -3.86
CA SER A 364 -13.71 19.75 -4.47
C SER A 364 -13.93 19.18 -5.88
N MET A 365 -12.86 18.88 -6.62
CA MET A 365 -12.95 18.23 -7.93
C MET A 365 -13.32 16.76 -7.82
N ILE A 366 -12.72 16.05 -6.87
CA ILE A 366 -12.85 14.59 -6.72
C ILE A 366 -14.06 14.23 -5.87
N TYR A 367 -14.31 15.00 -4.81
CA TYR A 367 -15.39 14.79 -3.82
C TYR A 367 -16.28 16.04 -3.71
N PRO A 368 -17.05 16.39 -4.75
CA PRO A 368 -17.85 17.61 -4.76
C PRO A 368 -18.89 17.67 -3.63
N THR A 369 -19.40 16.53 -3.15
CA THR A 369 -20.36 16.44 -2.05
C THR A 369 -19.72 16.33 -0.66
N ALA A 370 -18.40 16.08 -0.59
CA ALA A 370 -17.65 15.83 0.65
C ALA A 370 -16.22 16.40 0.52
N SER A 371 -16.10 17.72 0.27
CA SER A 371 -14.82 18.36 -0.05
C SER A 371 -13.98 18.79 1.16
N ASP A 372 -14.42 18.45 2.38
CA ASP A 372 -13.73 18.81 3.62
C ASP A 372 -12.38 18.08 3.79
N GLY A 373 -11.50 18.65 4.63
CA GLY A 373 -10.23 18.03 5.03
C GLY A 373 -8.99 18.54 4.28
N ALA A 374 -9.04 19.70 3.63
CA ALA A 374 -7.89 20.25 2.91
C ALA A 374 -6.63 20.41 3.78
N GLY A 375 -6.77 20.90 5.02
CA GLY A 375 -5.64 21.02 5.96
C GLY A 375 -5.07 19.65 6.37
N VAL A 376 -5.95 18.66 6.60
CA VAL A 376 -5.53 17.26 6.85
C VAL A 376 -4.74 16.71 5.65
N PHE A 377 -5.21 16.99 4.44
CA PHE A 377 -4.54 16.56 3.21
C PHE A 377 -3.18 17.24 3.02
N GLN A 378 -3.04 18.51 3.37
CA GLN A 378 -1.76 19.22 3.36
C GLN A 378 -0.74 18.58 4.31
N ILE A 379 -1.12 18.32 5.57
CA ILE A 379 -0.24 17.68 6.56
C ILE A 379 0.14 16.26 6.13
N ALA A 380 -0.84 15.48 5.67
CA ALA A 380 -0.60 14.12 5.16
C ALA A 380 0.33 14.11 3.94
N SER A 381 0.29 15.15 3.09
CA SER A 381 1.18 15.30 1.94
C SER A 381 2.64 15.53 2.36
N VAL A 382 2.87 16.25 3.46
CA VAL A 382 4.21 16.35 4.05
C VAL A 382 4.66 15.00 4.60
N SER A 383 3.79 14.28 5.31
CA SER A 383 4.06 12.94 5.85
C SER A 383 4.37 11.94 4.75
N MET A 384 3.75 12.07 3.56
CA MET A 384 3.97 11.22 2.39
C MET A 384 5.44 11.21 1.95
N ILE A 385 6.16 12.32 2.05
CA ILE A 385 7.59 12.40 1.71
C ILE A 385 8.41 11.47 2.60
N LEU A 386 8.18 11.55 3.92
CA LEU A 386 8.86 10.67 4.88
C LEU A 386 8.46 9.21 4.72
N THR A 387 7.20 8.94 4.41
CA THR A 387 6.70 7.58 4.13
C THR A 387 7.45 6.98 2.94
N ALA A 388 7.62 7.72 1.85
CA ALA A 388 8.35 7.25 0.68
C ALA A 388 9.82 6.97 0.99
N LEU A 389 10.47 7.84 1.75
CA LEU A 389 11.85 7.64 2.20
C LEU A 389 11.96 6.42 3.13
N SER A 390 11.02 6.25 4.06
CA SER A 390 10.95 5.07 4.95
C SER A 390 10.76 3.77 4.18
N GLN A 391 9.92 3.76 3.13
CA GLN A 391 9.76 2.61 2.24
C GLN A 391 11.08 2.24 1.55
N THR A 392 11.82 3.23 1.07
CA THR A 392 13.13 3.02 0.42
C THR A 392 14.17 2.50 1.40
N MET A 393 14.24 3.06 2.62
CA MET A 393 15.13 2.55 3.68
C MET A 393 14.78 1.12 4.07
N THR A 394 13.50 0.80 4.17
CA THR A 394 12.98 -0.56 4.45
C THR A 394 13.40 -1.55 3.36
N GLY A 395 13.27 -1.17 2.08
CA GLY A 395 13.77 -1.98 0.96
C GLY A 395 15.27 -2.24 1.05
N GLY A 396 16.06 -1.21 1.38
CA GLY A 396 17.49 -1.33 1.65
C GLY A 396 17.80 -2.28 2.80
N LEU A 397 17.09 -2.18 3.93
CA LEU A 397 17.26 -3.04 5.11
C LEU A 397 16.92 -4.51 4.80
N TYR A 398 15.91 -4.77 3.99
CA TYR A 398 15.65 -6.13 3.50
C TYR A 398 16.81 -6.64 2.63
N GLY A 399 17.40 -5.77 1.81
CA GLY A 399 18.56 -6.11 0.99
C GLY A 399 19.82 -6.44 1.80
N VAL A 400 20.03 -5.82 2.97
CA VAL A 400 21.14 -6.13 3.89
C VAL A 400 20.78 -7.19 4.94
N ASN A 401 19.65 -7.90 4.77
CA ASN A 401 19.15 -8.95 5.67
C ASN A 401 18.83 -8.48 7.10
N GLN A 402 18.44 -7.20 7.26
CA GLN A 402 18.04 -6.58 8.52
C GLN A 402 16.51 -6.39 8.58
N SER A 403 15.74 -7.43 8.27
CA SER A 403 14.28 -7.37 8.15
C SER A 403 13.54 -7.06 9.47
N LYS A 404 14.17 -7.25 10.62
CA LYS A 404 13.58 -6.96 11.93
C LYS A 404 13.52 -5.46 12.25
N ILE A 405 14.43 -4.67 11.71
CA ILE A 405 14.57 -3.24 12.05
C ILE A 405 13.34 -2.42 11.66
N PRO A 406 12.77 -2.53 10.43
CA PRO A 406 11.55 -1.81 10.09
C PRO A 406 10.37 -2.15 11.00
N ALA A 407 10.23 -3.40 11.42
CA ALA A 407 9.18 -3.83 12.34
C ALA A 407 9.37 -3.19 13.73
N ILE A 408 10.59 -3.19 14.28
CA ILE A 408 10.90 -2.54 15.56
C ILE A 408 10.64 -1.03 15.47
N ALA A 409 11.11 -0.38 14.41
CA ALA A 409 10.90 1.05 14.19
C ALA A 409 9.41 1.41 14.13
N ALA A 410 8.63 0.63 13.39
CA ALA A 410 7.18 0.80 13.29
C ALA A 410 6.48 0.56 14.64
N GLY A 411 6.93 -0.43 15.44
CA GLY A 411 6.40 -0.68 16.78
C GLY A 411 6.63 0.51 17.74
N ILE A 412 7.86 1.03 17.78
CA ILE A 412 8.20 2.22 18.59
C ILE A 412 7.37 3.43 18.13
N GLY A 413 7.32 3.66 16.82
CA GLY A 413 6.53 4.73 16.23
C GLY A 413 5.04 4.63 16.56
N ALA A 414 4.47 3.41 16.53
CA ALA A 414 3.06 3.16 16.83
C ALA A 414 2.69 3.50 18.28
N VAL A 415 3.55 3.18 19.23
CA VAL A 415 3.34 3.56 20.65
C VAL A 415 3.32 5.09 20.82
N ILE A 416 4.29 5.78 20.22
CA ILE A 416 4.36 7.25 20.30
C ILE A 416 3.18 7.88 19.58
N LYS A 417 2.79 7.35 18.41
CA LYS A 417 1.61 7.80 17.68
C LYS A 417 0.32 7.66 18.50
N PHE A 418 0.15 6.52 19.19
CA PHE A 418 -1.00 6.31 20.06
C PHE A 418 -1.09 7.37 21.15
N ILE A 419 0.02 7.66 21.85
CA ILE A 419 0.08 8.68 22.90
C ILE A 419 -0.23 10.07 22.32
N LEU A 420 0.38 10.42 21.19
CA LEU A 420 0.14 11.71 20.54
C LEU A 420 -1.30 11.86 20.04
N ASN A 421 -1.89 10.81 19.50
CA ASN A 421 -3.30 10.82 19.09
C ASN A 421 -4.20 11.12 20.27
N MET A 422 -3.99 10.45 21.41
CA MET A 422 -4.78 10.67 22.63
C MET A 422 -4.71 12.12 23.12
N ILE A 423 -3.55 12.76 23.03
CA ILE A 423 -3.34 14.14 23.49
C ILE A 423 -3.87 15.16 22.47
N LEU A 424 -3.50 14.99 21.19
CA LEU A 424 -3.75 16.01 20.18
C LEU A 424 -5.19 15.97 19.66
N ILE A 425 -5.77 14.79 19.44
CA ILE A 425 -7.13 14.68 18.90
C ILE A 425 -8.18 15.08 19.93
N SER A 426 -7.96 14.79 21.24
CA SER A 426 -8.86 15.18 22.32
C SER A 426 -8.92 16.70 22.56
N ASN A 427 -7.99 17.46 21.98
CA ASN A 427 -8.01 18.92 22.07
C ASN A 427 -8.92 19.50 20.96
N PRO A 428 -10.02 20.19 21.29
CA PRO A 428 -10.95 20.75 20.30
C PRO A 428 -10.32 21.69 19.27
N ASN A 429 -9.24 22.39 19.63
CA ASN A 429 -8.54 23.32 18.73
C ASN A 429 -7.66 22.61 17.69
N ILE A 430 -7.21 21.37 17.97
CA ILE A 430 -6.37 20.58 17.09
C ILE A 430 -7.21 19.53 16.38
N ASN A 431 -8.07 18.83 17.10
CA ASN A 431 -9.02 17.81 16.63
C ASN A 431 -8.41 16.82 15.62
N ILE A 432 -9.03 16.60 14.46
CA ILE A 432 -8.60 15.66 13.41
C ILE A 432 -7.17 15.91 12.88
N TYR A 433 -6.68 17.17 12.95
CA TYR A 433 -5.29 17.46 12.54
C TYR A 433 -4.27 16.71 13.40
N GLY A 434 -4.63 16.43 14.66
CA GLY A 434 -3.81 15.65 15.58
C GLY A 434 -3.43 14.27 15.03
N ALA A 435 -4.33 13.59 14.34
CA ALA A 435 -4.05 12.30 13.71
C ALA A 435 -2.99 12.40 12.60
N SER A 436 -3.07 13.45 11.78
CA SER A 436 -2.09 13.68 10.71
C SER A 436 -0.73 14.10 11.26
N ILE A 437 -0.70 14.92 12.31
CA ILE A 437 0.54 15.34 13.00
C ILE A 437 1.20 14.12 13.65
N SER A 438 0.45 13.29 14.35
CA SER A 438 0.97 12.06 14.97
C SER A 438 1.51 11.07 13.93
N SER A 439 0.84 10.97 12.78
CA SER A 439 1.31 10.17 11.64
C SER A 439 2.61 10.72 11.06
N PHE A 440 2.78 12.03 11.00
CA PHE A 440 4.04 12.65 10.61
C PHE A 440 5.17 12.29 11.59
N VAL A 441 4.94 12.42 12.88
CA VAL A 441 5.94 12.06 13.91
C VAL A 441 6.28 10.56 13.85
N TYR A 442 5.28 9.71 13.67
CA TYR A 442 5.48 8.28 13.43
C TYR A 442 6.46 8.03 12.26
N GLN A 443 6.25 8.68 11.13
CA GLN A 443 7.10 8.52 9.96
C GLN A 443 8.53 9.07 10.18
N VAL A 444 8.67 10.16 10.92
CA VAL A 444 9.99 10.69 11.33
C VAL A 444 10.78 9.63 12.12
N ILE A 445 10.13 9.00 13.11
CA ILE A 445 10.76 7.98 13.96
C ILE A 445 11.18 6.77 13.12
N VAL A 446 10.27 6.25 12.29
CA VAL A 446 10.55 5.10 11.42
C VAL A 446 11.70 5.42 10.46
N PHE A 447 11.67 6.60 9.84
CA PHE A 447 12.74 7.03 8.93
C PHE A 447 14.10 7.12 9.63
N ILE A 448 14.18 7.79 10.77
CA ILE A 448 15.43 8.00 11.50
C ILE A 448 16.04 6.66 11.91
N ILE A 449 15.25 5.75 12.48
CA ILE A 449 15.74 4.43 12.91
C ILE A 449 16.22 3.62 11.71
N CYS A 450 15.40 3.51 10.67
CA CYS A 450 15.74 2.75 9.47
C CYS A 450 16.98 3.34 8.75
N TYR A 451 17.05 4.66 8.63
CA TYR A 451 18.19 5.36 8.01
C TYR A 451 19.49 5.12 8.79
N ARG A 452 19.49 5.29 10.12
CA ARG A 452 20.69 5.10 10.95
C ARG A 452 21.24 3.69 10.82
N VAL A 453 20.38 2.68 10.95
CA VAL A 453 20.80 1.28 10.85
C VAL A 453 21.26 0.93 9.44
N LEU A 454 20.56 1.38 8.41
CA LEU A 454 20.96 1.10 7.03
C LEU A 454 22.31 1.78 6.70
N ASN A 455 22.48 3.02 7.12
CA ASN A 455 23.71 3.78 6.86
C ASN A 455 24.94 3.17 7.56
N SER A 456 24.78 2.55 8.73
CA SER A 456 25.88 1.83 9.41
C SER A 456 26.34 0.57 8.64
N HIS A 457 25.48 -0.03 7.82
CA HIS A 457 25.80 -1.22 7.03
C HIS A 457 26.38 -0.90 5.64
N VAL A 458 25.91 0.18 5.00
CA VAL A 458 26.19 0.44 3.58
C VAL A 458 26.85 1.80 3.33
N ASN A 459 26.89 2.69 4.31
CA ASN A 459 27.50 4.04 4.22
C ASN A 459 27.00 4.84 2.99
N MET A 460 25.79 5.37 3.08
CA MET A 460 25.13 6.07 1.97
C MET A 460 25.79 7.41 1.65
N HIS A 461 26.07 7.68 0.39
CA HIS A 461 26.68 8.93 -0.08
C HIS A 461 25.60 9.89 -0.62
N ILE A 462 24.83 10.52 0.30
CA ILE A 462 23.79 11.48 -0.07
C ILE A 462 24.44 12.87 -0.20
N LYS A 463 24.47 13.39 -1.42
CA LYS A 463 24.92 14.76 -1.70
C LYS A 463 23.78 15.74 -1.39
N LEU A 464 23.81 16.40 -0.24
CA LEU A 464 22.74 17.29 0.24
C LEU A 464 22.28 18.30 -0.83
N LYS A 465 23.22 18.96 -1.51
CA LYS A 465 22.92 19.98 -2.52
C LYS A 465 22.17 19.43 -3.73
N THR A 466 22.58 18.27 -4.26
CA THR A 466 22.01 17.69 -5.49
C THR A 466 20.83 16.77 -5.21
N HIS A 467 20.88 15.97 -4.14
CA HIS A 467 19.85 14.97 -3.90
C HIS A 467 18.67 15.49 -3.06
N ILE A 468 18.83 16.62 -2.34
CA ILE A 468 17.77 17.17 -1.48
C ILE A 468 17.44 18.61 -1.86
N ILE A 469 18.41 19.55 -1.79
CA ILE A 469 18.11 20.99 -1.95
C ILE A 469 17.57 21.31 -3.32
N LYS A 470 18.21 20.84 -4.40
CA LYS A 470 17.77 21.14 -5.76
C LYS A 470 16.38 20.56 -6.09
N PRO A 471 16.04 19.26 -5.78
CA PRO A 471 14.68 18.76 -5.93
C PRO A 471 13.64 19.55 -5.15
N VAL A 472 13.95 19.94 -3.91
CA VAL A 472 13.05 20.75 -3.06
C VAL A 472 12.78 22.12 -3.69
N ILE A 473 13.84 22.84 -4.12
CA ILE A 473 13.68 24.14 -4.80
C ILE A 473 12.84 23.99 -6.07
N SER A 474 13.10 22.94 -6.87
CA SER A 474 12.33 22.68 -8.09
C SER A 474 10.85 22.37 -7.78
N ALA A 475 10.57 21.59 -6.73
CA ALA A 475 9.21 21.28 -6.33
C ALA A 475 8.47 22.50 -5.76
N VAL A 476 9.13 23.30 -4.92
CA VAL A 476 8.55 24.54 -4.38
C VAL A 476 8.29 25.55 -5.50
N GLY A 477 9.24 25.74 -6.42
CA GLY A 477 9.04 26.59 -7.60
C GLY A 477 7.85 26.13 -8.47
N MET A 478 7.71 24.82 -8.69
CA MET A 478 6.55 24.23 -9.33
C MET A 478 5.26 24.57 -8.55
N GLY A 479 5.27 24.41 -7.21
CA GLY A 479 4.09 24.69 -6.38
C GLY A 479 3.61 26.13 -6.50
N ILE A 480 4.53 27.10 -6.53
CA ILE A 480 4.21 28.53 -6.76
C ILE A 480 3.55 28.72 -8.13
N ILE A 481 4.13 28.14 -9.19
CA ILE A 481 3.61 28.22 -10.56
C ILE A 481 2.20 27.60 -10.63
N VAL A 482 2.00 26.46 -10.00
CA VAL A 482 0.71 25.74 -9.94
C VAL A 482 -0.34 26.56 -9.21
N TYR A 483 0.00 27.10 -8.04
CA TYR A 483 -0.91 27.91 -7.24
C TYR A 483 -1.34 29.19 -7.98
N MET A 484 -0.38 29.91 -8.54
CA MET A 484 -0.68 31.12 -9.35
C MET A 484 -1.46 30.77 -10.61
N GLY A 485 -1.05 29.72 -11.33
CA GLY A 485 -1.72 29.23 -12.53
C GLY A 485 -3.17 28.83 -12.27
N TYR A 486 -3.42 28.09 -11.18
CA TYR A 486 -4.77 27.73 -10.77
C TYR A 486 -5.64 28.97 -10.54
N ASN A 487 -5.16 29.94 -9.72
CA ASN A 487 -5.93 31.14 -9.42
C ASN A 487 -6.27 31.97 -10.67
N ILE A 488 -5.33 32.12 -11.59
CA ILE A 488 -5.57 32.83 -12.84
C ILE A 488 -6.59 32.09 -13.71
N ILE A 489 -6.42 30.78 -13.90
CA ILE A 489 -7.30 29.98 -14.76
C ILE A 489 -8.71 29.89 -14.14
N HIS A 490 -8.80 29.80 -12.81
CA HIS A 490 -10.06 29.70 -12.10
C HIS A 490 -10.93 30.97 -12.21
N MET A 491 -10.35 32.13 -12.52
CA MET A 491 -11.11 33.34 -12.82
C MET A 491 -11.97 33.20 -14.08
N PHE A 492 -11.59 32.32 -15.00
CA PHE A 492 -12.26 32.15 -16.30
C PHE A 492 -12.97 30.83 -16.46
N LEU A 493 -12.53 29.79 -15.72
CA LEU A 493 -13.00 28.42 -15.85
C LEU A 493 -13.43 27.86 -14.49
N GLY A 494 -14.35 26.89 -14.50
CA GLY A 494 -14.77 26.18 -13.29
C GLY A 494 -13.65 25.38 -12.62
N ASN A 495 -13.82 25.05 -11.33
CA ASN A 495 -12.81 24.38 -10.50
C ASN A 495 -12.18 23.13 -11.17
N THR A 496 -12.99 22.25 -11.74
CA THR A 496 -12.52 20.99 -12.32
C THR A 496 -11.51 21.19 -13.45
N ILE A 497 -11.84 22.09 -14.40
CA ILE A 497 -10.97 22.36 -15.55
C ILE A 497 -9.71 23.08 -15.09
N SER A 498 -9.86 24.06 -14.20
CA SER A 498 -8.73 24.82 -13.64
C SER A 498 -7.75 23.92 -12.88
N THR A 499 -8.25 22.99 -12.09
CA THR A 499 -7.43 22.03 -11.35
C THR A 499 -6.68 21.07 -12.30
N LEU A 500 -7.34 20.54 -13.33
CA LEU A 500 -6.69 19.67 -14.33
C LEU A 500 -5.59 20.40 -15.09
N LEU A 501 -5.86 21.63 -15.54
CA LEU A 501 -4.86 22.44 -16.23
C LEU A 501 -3.69 22.82 -15.33
N ALA A 502 -3.96 23.13 -14.05
CA ALA A 502 -2.93 23.42 -13.06
C ALA A 502 -2.05 22.19 -12.79
N ILE A 503 -2.62 20.98 -12.73
CA ILE A 503 -1.85 19.73 -12.60
C ILE A 503 -0.94 19.52 -13.83
N CYS A 504 -1.45 19.71 -15.04
CA CYS A 504 -0.65 19.61 -16.27
C CYS A 504 0.48 20.66 -16.28
N LEU A 505 0.17 21.91 -15.89
CA LEU A 505 1.16 22.97 -15.74
C LEU A 505 2.25 22.60 -14.73
N GLY A 506 1.84 21.98 -13.61
CA GLY A 506 2.75 21.46 -12.58
C GLY A 506 3.71 20.42 -13.14
N ALA A 507 3.21 19.44 -13.86
CA ALA A 507 4.04 18.39 -14.45
C ALA A 507 5.09 18.97 -15.42
N ILE A 508 4.69 19.90 -16.28
CA ILE A 508 5.57 20.55 -17.25
C ILE A 508 6.60 21.41 -16.52
N SER A 509 6.16 22.28 -15.60
CA SER A 509 7.05 23.20 -14.88
C SER A 509 8.06 22.47 -14.00
N TYR A 510 7.67 21.36 -13.37
CA TYR A 510 8.59 20.55 -12.57
C TYR A 510 9.72 19.95 -13.42
N VAL A 511 9.39 19.34 -14.55
CA VAL A 511 10.39 18.80 -15.49
C VAL A 511 11.34 19.91 -15.96
N LEU A 512 10.82 21.07 -16.33
CA LEU A 512 11.65 22.21 -16.75
C LEU A 512 12.55 22.71 -15.63
N LEU A 513 12.04 22.83 -14.41
CA LEU A 513 12.82 23.26 -13.24
C LEU A 513 13.92 22.27 -12.86
N ILE A 514 13.65 20.95 -12.92
CA ILE A 514 14.68 19.92 -12.71
C ILE A 514 15.82 20.03 -13.74
N LEU A 515 15.47 20.26 -15.00
CA LEU A 515 16.45 20.44 -16.07
C LEU A 515 17.23 21.75 -15.90
N PHE A 516 16.56 22.84 -15.58
CA PHE A 516 17.16 24.15 -15.38
C PHE A 516 18.12 24.18 -14.18
N THR A 517 17.73 23.60 -13.06
CA THR A 517 18.55 23.48 -11.85
C THR A 517 19.68 22.45 -11.98
N LYS A 518 19.71 21.71 -13.10
CA LYS A 518 20.65 20.60 -13.33
C LYS A 518 20.66 19.65 -12.12
N THR A 519 19.49 19.24 -11.70
CA THR A 519 19.30 18.35 -10.54
C THR A 519 19.80 16.94 -10.84
N LEU A 520 19.53 16.42 -12.06
CA LEU A 520 20.00 15.12 -12.50
C LEU A 520 21.47 15.20 -12.95
N SER A 521 22.35 14.37 -12.41
CA SER A 521 23.71 14.20 -12.93
C SER A 521 23.71 13.27 -14.17
N LYS A 522 24.80 13.26 -14.93
CA LYS A 522 24.97 12.28 -16.03
C LYS A 522 24.82 10.84 -15.50
N GLU A 523 25.40 10.56 -14.33
CA GLU A 523 25.37 9.26 -13.68
C GLU A 523 23.93 8.85 -13.32
N ASP A 524 23.12 9.78 -12.79
CA ASP A 524 21.72 9.53 -12.43
C ASP A 524 20.87 9.23 -13.69
N ILE A 525 21.08 10.00 -14.77
CA ILE A 525 20.38 9.79 -16.05
C ILE A 525 20.72 8.41 -16.63
N MET A 526 22.00 7.97 -16.51
CA MET A 526 22.42 6.67 -17.01
C MET A 526 21.85 5.49 -16.22
N MET A 527 21.39 5.71 -14.98
CA MET A 527 20.71 4.68 -14.17
C MET A 527 19.24 4.48 -14.54
N ILE A 528 18.66 5.41 -15.28
CA ILE A 528 17.26 5.34 -15.73
C ILE A 528 17.16 4.47 -17.00
N PRO A 529 16.11 3.67 -17.19
CA PRO A 529 15.87 2.98 -18.46
C PRO A 529 15.90 3.95 -19.65
N TYR A 530 16.63 3.59 -20.70
CA TYR A 530 16.91 4.46 -21.86
C TYR A 530 17.75 5.73 -21.55
N GLY A 531 18.46 5.76 -20.44
CA GLY A 531 19.25 6.92 -19.98
C GLY A 531 20.23 7.46 -21.04
N THR A 532 20.87 6.60 -21.83
CA THR A 532 21.73 7.02 -22.95
C THR A 532 20.98 7.86 -24.00
N LYS A 533 19.77 7.46 -24.37
CA LYS A 533 18.94 8.21 -25.32
C LYS A 533 18.48 9.54 -24.74
N ILE A 534 18.07 9.52 -23.46
CA ILE A 534 17.66 10.74 -22.73
C ILE A 534 18.83 11.71 -22.64
N TYR A 535 20.02 11.23 -22.25
CA TYR A 535 21.19 12.10 -22.15
C TYR A 535 21.61 12.69 -23.50
N SER A 536 21.65 11.89 -24.58
CA SER A 536 21.95 12.38 -25.93
C SER A 536 20.95 13.44 -26.41
N PHE A 537 19.68 13.29 -26.08
CA PHE A 537 18.64 14.27 -26.36
C PHE A 537 18.90 15.58 -25.60
N LEU A 538 19.22 15.52 -24.31
CA LEU A 538 19.50 16.69 -23.46
C LEU A 538 20.78 17.43 -23.90
N VAL A 539 21.79 16.71 -24.36
CA VAL A 539 23.01 17.30 -24.95
C VAL A 539 22.69 18.00 -26.28
N LYS A 540 21.89 17.38 -27.15
CA LYS A 540 21.46 17.99 -28.42
C LYS A 540 20.73 19.33 -28.22
N PHE A 541 19.95 19.46 -27.15
CA PHE A 541 19.27 20.72 -26.77
C PHE A 541 20.14 21.66 -25.92
N LYS A 542 21.47 21.41 -25.80
CA LYS A 542 22.46 22.22 -25.04
C LYS A 542 22.12 22.40 -23.55
N ILE A 543 21.23 21.58 -22.99
CA ILE A 543 20.87 21.59 -21.55
C ILE A 543 22.05 21.03 -20.73
N TYR A 544 22.70 19.98 -21.25
CA TYR A 544 23.91 19.39 -20.67
C TYR A 544 25.08 19.56 -21.63
N LYS A 545 26.27 19.78 -21.06
CA LYS A 545 27.52 19.81 -21.85
C LYS A 545 27.94 18.37 -22.17
N GLU A 546 28.41 18.15 -23.37
CA GLU A 546 29.02 16.88 -23.76
C GLU A 546 30.30 16.68 -22.95
N VAL A 547 30.31 15.75 -22.01
CA VAL A 547 31.51 15.36 -21.28
C VAL A 547 32.22 14.33 -22.14
N LYS A 548 33.23 14.73 -22.91
CA LYS A 548 34.18 13.80 -23.55
C LYS A 548 34.82 12.98 -22.43
N GLU A 549 34.51 11.68 -22.37
CA GLU A 549 35.28 10.78 -21.51
C GLU A 549 36.74 10.73 -22.01
N PRO A 550 37.73 10.85 -21.13
CA PRO A 550 39.04 10.39 -21.50
C PRO A 550 38.93 8.86 -21.75
N LEU A 551 39.26 8.46 -22.97
CA LEU A 551 39.42 7.06 -23.37
C LEU A 551 40.23 6.33 -22.32
N ARG A 552 39.62 5.44 -21.57
CA ARG A 552 40.28 4.39 -20.80
C ARG A 552 39.64 3.04 -21.17
#